data_c6b65a3a29c648835a1eff80e72d2c5d
#
_entry.id   c6b65a3a29c648835a1eff80e72d2c5d
#
_cell.length_a   1.000
_cell.length_b   1.000
_cell.length_c   1.000
_cell.angle_alpha   90.00
_cell.angle_beta   90.00
_cell.angle_gamma   90.00
#
_symmetry.space_group_name_H-M   'P 1'
#
loop_
_entity.id
_entity.type
_entity.pdbx_description
1 polymer ?
#
loop_
_entity_poly.entity_id
_entity_poly.type
_entity_poly.pdbx_seq_one_letter_code
_entity_poly.pdbx_strand_id
1 'polypeptide(L)'
;MLIPQWESNNLVFSEFSSDEAQLAKSIFDSNLNVKAMDPTFREWSLTEYEKLIAESNKSKLPDEQGAFYLRKISTKKGQVVGYIQLEFHAPTTGTLWLPMLTILPSFKGKGLGAEIVSSVIAVACEYAKLQNVGLNVYAENTSAFRFWYRQGFTQIRAFDRETEFGKEYNCLVLYRRLKA
;
A
#
# COMPACT_ATOMS: atom_id res chain seq x y z
N MET A 1 -3.92 -9.27 16.48
CA MET A 1 -4.38 -8.16 15.61
C MET A 1 -3.21 -7.21 15.42
N LEU A 2 -3.02 -6.67 14.20
CA LEU A 2 -2.06 -5.58 14.01
C LEU A 2 -2.50 -4.37 14.86
N ILE A 3 -1.53 -3.69 15.46
CA ILE A 3 -1.82 -2.52 16.30
C ILE A 3 -2.71 -1.51 15.54
N PRO A 4 -3.80 -1.00 16.15
CA PRO A 4 -4.75 -0.12 15.47
C PRO A 4 -4.14 1.25 15.11
N GLN A 5 -3.13 1.69 15.89
CA GLN A 5 -2.43 2.94 15.66
C GLN A 5 -0.97 2.85 16.09
N TRP A 6 -0.08 3.45 15.30
CA TRP A 6 1.32 3.67 15.66
C TRP A 6 1.86 4.98 15.06
N GLU A 7 3.05 5.36 15.46
CA GLU A 7 3.72 6.58 15.00
C GLU A 7 5.10 6.28 14.42
N SER A 8 5.52 7.11 13.50
CA SER A 8 6.90 7.25 13.05
C SER A 8 7.43 8.66 13.39
N ASN A 9 8.54 9.08 12.80
CA ASN A 9 9.11 10.39 13.12
C ASN A 9 8.13 11.54 12.84
N ASN A 10 7.47 11.54 11.70
CA ASN A 10 6.59 12.61 11.24
C ASN A 10 5.13 12.21 11.08
N LEU A 11 4.83 10.90 11.12
CA LEU A 11 3.55 10.36 10.71
C LEU A 11 2.87 9.57 11.81
N VAL A 12 1.54 9.52 11.71
CA VAL A 12 0.64 8.67 12.48
C VAL A 12 -0.08 7.75 11.51
N PHE A 13 -0.09 6.48 11.81
CA PHE A 13 -0.83 5.44 11.08
C PHE A 13 -2.00 5.00 11.95
N SER A 14 -3.20 4.95 11.40
CA SER A 14 -4.40 4.55 12.14
C SER A 14 -5.37 3.77 11.26
N GLU A 15 -6.28 3.05 11.88
CA GLU A 15 -7.44 2.50 11.19
C GLU A 15 -8.31 3.60 10.59
N PHE A 16 -9.06 3.27 9.55
CA PHE A 16 -10.20 4.09 9.13
C PHE A 16 -11.41 3.70 9.99
N SER A 17 -12.14 4.69 10.45
CA SER A 17 -13.49 4.47 10.98
C SER A 17 -14.49 4.14 9.85
N SER A 18 -15.59 3.51 10.17
CA SER A 18 -16.59 3.06 9.20
C SER A 18 -17.23 4.21 8.38
N ASP A 19 -17.22 5.42 8.90
CA ASP A 19 -17.74 6.62 8.26
C ASP A 19 -16.70 7.36 7.40
N GLU A 20 -15.45 6.90 7.38
CA GLU A 20 -14.35 7.52 6.60
C GLU A 20 -14.18 6.95 5.18
N ALA A 21 -15.13 6.17 4.65
CA ALA A 21 -15.04 5.60 3.31
C ALA A 21 -14.93 6.70 2.22
N GLN A 22 -15.66 7.82 2.38
CA GLN A 22 -15.56 8.95 1.47
C GLN A 22 -14.17 9.62 1.53
N LEU A 23 -13.53 9.65 2.69
CA LEU A 23 -12.16 10.16 2.84
C LEU A 23 -11.18 9.25 2.09
N ALA A 24 -11.24 7.92 2.31
CA ALA A 24 -10.38 6.97 1.62
C ALA A 24 -10.53 7.08 0.09
N LYS A 25 -11.77 7.17 -0.40
CA LYS A 25 -12.07 7.40 -1.81
C LYS A 25 -11.44 8.70 -2.32
N SER A 26 -11.61 9.81 -1.64
CA SER A 26 -11.10 11.12 -2.07
C SER A 26 -9.56 11.15 -2.15
N ILE A 27 -8.86 10.44 -1.25
CA ILE A 27 -7.41 10.27 -1.28
C ILE A 27 -7.00 9.55 -2.58
N PHE A 28 -7.68 8.47 -2.92
CA PHE A 28 -7.39 7.72 -4.14
C PHE A 28 -7.70 8.53 -5.40
N ASP A 29 -8.88 9.13 -5.46
CA ASP A 29 -9.36 9.89 -6.62
C ASP A 29 -8.42 11.07 -6.95
N SER A 30 -7.74 11.62 -5.95
CA SER A 30 -6.73 12.66 -6.17
C SER A 30 -5.52 12.19 -7.00
N ASN A 31 -5.39 10.89 -7.24
CA ASN A 31 -4.34 10.24 -8.01
C ASN A 31 -4.83 9.58 -9.30
N LEU A 32 -6.08 9.76 -9.71
CA LEU A 32 -6.64 9.13 -10.93
C LEU A 32 -5.91 9.50 -12.23
N ASN A 33 -5.16 10.60 -12.23
CA ASN A 33 -4.28 10.95 -13.35
C ASN A 33 -3.21 9.90 -13.63
N VAL A 34 -2.90 9.01 -12.69
CA VAL A 34 -1.95 7.90 -12.85
C VAL A 34 -2.55 6.77 -13.71
N LYS A 35 -3.88 6.70 -13.90
CA LYS A 35 -4.57 5.66 -14.68
C LYS A 35 -3.98 5.40 -16.07
N ALA A 36 -3.45 6.41 -16.72
CA ALA A 36 -2.81 6.25 -18.03
C ALA A 36 -1.53 5.40 -18.01
N MET A 37 -0.92 5.23 -16.83
CA MET A 37 0.34 4.50 -16.61
C MET A 37 0.15 3.27 -15.72
N ASP A 38 -0.96 3.19 -15.01
CA ASP A 38 -1.25 2.17 -14.01
C ASP A 38 -2.77 1.92 -13.97
N PRO A 39 -3.27 0.81 -14.55
CA PRO A 39 -4.70 0.55 -14.68
C PRO A 39 -5.38 0.26 -13.33
N THR A 40 -4.64 0.01 -12.26
CA THR A 40 -5.22 -0.13 -10.92
C THR A 40 -5.85 1.17 -10.42
N PHE A 41 -5.43 2.33 -10.95
CA PHE A 41 -6.03 3.63 -10.66
C PHE A 41 -7.32 3.88 -11.47
N ARG A 42 -8.21 2.88 -11.52
CA ARG A 42 -9.58 3.04 -12.02
C ARG A 42 -10.48 3.66 -10.95
N GLU A 43 -11.62 4.18 -11.39
CA GLU A 43 -12.62 4.65 -10.43
C GLU A 43 -13.19 3.50 -9.60
N TRP A 44 -13.24 3.70 -8.29
CA TRP A 44 -13.85 2.81 -7.32
C TRP A 44 -15.08 3.49 -6.73
N SER A 45 -16.15 2.73 -6.53
CA SER A 45 -17.37 3.21 -5.89
C SER A 45 -17.16 3.40 -4.37
N LEU A 46 -18.00 4.21 -3.75
CA LEU A 46 -18.00 4.37 -2.30
C LEU A 46 -18.19 3.04 -1.58
N THR A 47 -19.09 2.19 -2.10
CA THR A 47 -19.39 0.86 -1.52
C THR A 47 -18.16 -0.07 -1.53
N GLU A 48 -17.26 0.05 -2.53
CA GLU A 48 -16.02 -0.71 -2.53
C GLU A 48 -15.11 -0.27 -1.38
N TYR A 49 -15.03 1.03 -1.06
CA TYR A 49 -14.28 1.53 0.10
C TYR A 49 -14.92 1.16 1.44
N GLU A 50 -16.23 1.17 1.55
CA GLU A 50 -16.95 0.69 2.75
C GLU A 50 -16.60 -0.78 3.03
N LYS A 51 -16.60 -1.64 1.98
CA LYS A 51 -16.21 -3.05 2.08
C LYS A 51 -14.74 -3.20 2.48
N LEU A 52 -13.85 -2.43 1.88
CA LEU A 52 -12.41 -2.47 2.15
C LEU A 52 -12.10 -2.10 3.61
N ILE A 53 -12.75 -1.07 4.14
CA ILE A 53 -12.63 -0.65 5.54
C ILE A 53 -13.20 -1.74 6.46
N ALA A 54 -14.39 -2.26 6.14
CA ALA A 54 -15.03 -3.31 6.93
C ALA A 54 -14.16 -4.59 6.96
N GLU A 55 -13.51 -4.96 5.86
CA GLU A 55 -12.58 -6.09 5.80
C GLU A 55 -11.36 -5.84 6.68
N SER A 56 -10.73 -4.68 6.56
CA SER A 56 -9.59 -4.29 7.39
C SER A 56 -9.90 -4.34 8.89
N ASN A 57 -11.13 -3.97 9.28
CA ASN A 57 -11.55 -3.91 10.66
C ASN A 57 -12.06 -5.25 11.21
N LYS A 58 -12.13 -6.32 10.39
CA LYS A 58 -12.58 -7.68 10.80
C LYS A 58 -11.52 -8.52 11.49
N SER A 59 -10.39 -7.97 11.83
CA SER A 59 -9.44 -8.55 12.79
C SER A 59 -8.99 -9.99 12.54
N LYS A 60 -8.40 -10.28 11.38
CA LYS A 60 -7.52 -11.44 11.27
C LYS A 60 -6.22 -11.16 12.04
N LEU A 61 -5.54 -12.21 12.50
CA LEU A 61 -4.21 -12.05 13.08
C LEU A 61 -3.17 -11.89 11.96
N PRO A 62 -2.11 -11.10 12.14
CA PRO A 62 -1.06 -10.92 11.12
C PRO A 62 -0.29 -12.19 10.74
N ASP A 63 -0.35 -13.24 11.56
CA ASP A 63 0.20 -14.56 11.26
C ASP A 63 -0.75 -15.45 10.43
N GLU A 64 -1.98 -15.02 10.18
CA GLU A 64 -2.91 -15.71 9.31
C GLU A 64 -2.69 -15.32 7.83
N GLN A 65 -2.80 -16.30 6.96
CA GLN A 65 -2.65 -16.07 5.53
C GLN A 65 -3.75 -15.15 4.99
N GLY A 66 -3.33 -14.11 4.25
CA GLY A 66 -4.24 -13.12 3.66
C GLY A 66 -4.88 -12.19 4.69
N ALA A 67 -4.27 -12.01 5.87
CA ALA A 67 -4.72 -10.99 6.81
C ALA A 67 -4.52 -9.60 6.21
N PHE A 68 -5.62 -8.87 6.01
CA PHE A 68 -5.65 -7.59 5.29
C PHE A 68 -5.85 -6.42 6.23
N TYR A 69 -5.07 -5.36 6.02
CA TYR A 69 -5.18 -4.12 6.78
C TYR A 69 -5.08 -2.90 5.86
N LEU A 70 -5.98 -1.95 6.08
CA LEU A 70 -5.94 -0.62 5.51
C LEU A 70 -5.57 0.38 6.61
N ARG A 71 -4.54 1.20 6.39
CA ARG A 71 -4.10 2.20 7.37
C ARG A 71 -4.10 3.59 6.76
N LYS A 72 -4.83 4.49 7.38
CA LYS A 72 -4.79 5.92 7.13
C LYS A 72 -3.45 6.48 7.63
N ILE A 73 -2.90 7.41 6.90
CA ILE A 73 -1.62 8.07 7.21
C ILE A 73 -1.89 9.55 7.37
N SER A 74 -1.47 10.10 8.50
CA SER A 74 -1.62 11.52 8.81
C SER A 74 -0.30 12.08 9.35
N THR A 75 -0.10 13.37 9.25
CA THR A 75 0.97 14.05 9.98
C THR A 75 0.63 14.08 11.48
N LYS A 76 1.62 14.33 12.34
CA LYS A 76 1.41 14.53 13.79
C LYS A 76 0.51 15.74 14.12
N LYS A 77 0.24 16.61 13.13
CA LYS A 77 -0.71 17.72 13.23
C LYS A 77 -2.13 17.35 12.74
N GLY A 78 -2.38 16.08 12.45
CA GLY A 78 -3.67 15.58 12.01
C GLY A 78 -4.00 15.81 10.52
N GLN A 79 -3.09 16.31 9.71
CA GLN A 79 -3.31 16.45 8.27
C GLN A 79 -3.20 15.10 7.59
N VAL A 80 -4.22 14.69 6.85
CA VAL A 80 -4.19 13.44 6.09
C VAL A 80 -3.17 13.50 4.97
N VAL A 81 -2.31 12.49 4.90
CA VAL A 81 -1.23 12.34 3.91
C VAL A 81 -1.61 11.34 2.82
N GLY A 82 -2.29 10.26 3.20
CA GLY A 82 -2.61 9.16 2.29
C GLY A 82 -3.10 7.93 3.02
N TYR A 83 -2.99 6.77 2.37
CA TYR A 83 -3.21 5.47 3.01
C TYR A 83 -2.32 4.38 2.39
N ILE A 84 -2.18 3.27 3.10
CA ILE A 84 -1.49 2.07 2.66
C ILE A 84 -2.34 0.83 2.94
N GLN A 85 -2.28 -0.14 2.02
CA GLN A 85 -2.85 -1.48 2.17
C GLN A 85 -1.74 -2.48 2.46
N LEU A 86 -2.01 -3.40 3.36
CA LEU A 86 -1.09 -4.43 3.82
C LEU A 86 -1.82 -5.77 3.76
N GLU A 87 -1.18 -6.78 3.17
CA GLU A 87 -1.69 -8.14 3.16
C GLU A 87 -0.58 -9.08 3.63
N PHE A 88 -0.83 -9.77 4.75
CA PHE A 88 0.15 -10.64 5.37
C PHE A 88 0.11 -12.04 4.79
N HIS A 89 1.28 -12.65 4.65
CA HIS A 89 1.46 -13.98 4.10
C HIS A 89 0.84 -14.17 2.70
N ALA A 90 0.86 -13.09 1.89
CA ALA A 90 0.37 -13.06 0.52
C ALA A 90 1.48 -12.59 -0.45
N PRO A 91 1.51 -13.10 -1.69
CA PRO A 91 0.78 -14.28 -2.18
C PRO A 91 1.29 -15.59 -1.59
N THR A 92 2.38 -15.57 -0.84
CA THR A 92 3.02 -16.72 -0.19
C THR A 92 3.31 -16.45 1.28
N THR A 93 3.32 -17.51 2.09
CA THR A 93 3.71 -17.44 3.49
C THR A 93 5.07 -16.75 3.68
N GLY A 94 5.18 -15.89 4.68
CA GLY A 94 6.40 -15.12 4.97
C GLY A 94 6.58 -13.86 4.11
N THR A 95 5.56 -13.49 3.32
CA THR A 95 5.58 -12.27 2.51
C THR A 95 4.57 -11.25 3.06
N LEU A 96 5.01 -10.01 3.24
CA LEU A 96 4.12 -8.87 3.35
C LEU A 96 3.89 -8.32 1.94
N TRP A 97 2.65 -8.33 1.50
CA TRP A 97 2.27 -7.75 0.23
C TRP A 97 1.74 -6.32 0.42
N LEU A 98 2.14 -5.41 -0.43
CA LEU A 98 1.69 -4.02 -0.43
C LEU A 98 0.81 -3.76 -1.66
N PRO A 99 -0.50 -4.04 -1.59
CA PRO A 99 -1.39 -3.86 -2.73
C PRO A 99 -1.48 -2.42 -3.21
N MET A 100 -1.44 -1.46 -2.28
CA MET A 100 -1.59 -0.04 -2.59
C MET A 100 -0.88 0.84 -1.57
N LEU A 101 -0.15 1.83 -2.08
CA LEU A 101 0.27 3.02 -1.35
C LEU A 101 -0.15 4.25 -2.16
N THR A 102 -1.04 5.04 -1.62
CA THR A 102 -1.43 6.31 -2.24
C THR A 102 -1.14 7.49 -1.29
N ILE A 103 -0.53 8.53 -1.83
CA ILE A 103 -0.16 9.75 -1.12
C ILE A 103 -0.80 10.93 -1.86
N LEU A 104 -1.44 11.82 -1.13
CA LEU A 104 -2.00 13.05 -1.68
C LEU A 104 -0.94 13.84 -2.44
N PRO A 105 -1.25 14.41 -3.61
CA PRO A 105 -0.27 15.14 -4.44
C PRO A 105 0.51 16.21 -3.68
N SER A 106 -0.13 16.92 -2.76
CA SER A 106 0.48 17.96 -1.92
C SER A 106 1.57 17.47 -0.97
N PHE A 107 1.62 16.16 -0.70
CA PHE A 107 2.61 15.52 0.18
C PHE A 107 3.67 14.72 -0.56
N LYS A 108 3.55 14.57 -1.89
CA LYS A 108 4.57 13.87 -2.71
C LYS A 108 5.89 14.68 -2.75
N GLY A 109 6.98 13.97 -2.97
CA GLY A 109 8.32 14.58 -3.10
C GLY A 109 8.96 15.08 -1.78
N LYS A 110 8.32 14.83 -0.63
CA LYS A 110 8.78 15.30 0.68
C LYS A 110 9.47 14.21 1.54
N GLY A 111 9.84 13.08 0.94
CA GLY A 111 10.48 11.96 1.65
C GLY A 111 9.52 11.06 2.44
N LEU A 112 8.25 11.44 2.60
CA LEU A 112 7.28 10.72 3.44
C LEU A 112 7.04 9.29 2.97
N GLY A 113 7.08 9.00 1.67
CA GLY A 113 6.93 7.66 1.14
C GLY A 113 7.98 6.67 1.69
N ALA A 114 9.23 7.09 1.80
CA ALA A 114 10.30 6.26 2.37
C ALA A 114 10.06 5.99 3.87
N GLU A 115 9.64 6.99 4.61
CA GLU A 115 9.27 6.86 6.02
C GLU A 115 8.09 5.91 6.21
N ILE A 116 7.05 6.00 5.35
CA ILE A 116 5.90 5.10 5.36
C ILE A 116 6.35 3.66 5.18
N VAL A 117 7.11 3.37 4.13
CA VAL A 117 7.57 2.01 3.82
C VAL A 117 8.41 1.44 4.95
N SER A 118 9.35 2.21 5.48
CA SER A 118 10.21 1.75 6.58
C SER A 118 9.44 1.47 7.87
N SER A 119 8.53 2.37 8.24
CA SER A 119 7.69 2.23 9.44
C SER A 119 6.76 1.02 9.36
N VAL A 120 6.09 0.84 8.21
CA VAL A 120 5.18 -0.28 7.99
C VAL A 120 5.92 -1.62 8.06
N ILE A 121 7.09 -1.73 7.43
CA ILE A 121 7.89 -2.97 7.46
C ILE A 121 8.34 -3.27 8.90
N ALA A 122 8.82 -2.27 9.63
CA ALA A 122 9.26 -2.43 11.01
C ALA A 122 8.12 -2.99 11.88
N VAL A 123 6.96 -2.34 11.85
CA VAL A 123 5.79 -2.76 12.63
C VAL A 123 5.31 -4.15 12.18
N ALA A 124 5.21 -4.42 10.88
CA ALA A 124 4.77 -5.73 10.39
C ALA A 124 5.67 -6.88 10.88
N CYS A 125 6.98 -6.66 10.94
CA CYS A 125 7.95 -7.66 11.44
C CYS A 125 7.82 -7.94 12.94
N GLU A 126 7.21 -7.07 13.72
CA GLU A 126 6.92 -7.30 15.14
C GLU A 126 5.77 -8.30 15.34
N TYR A 127 4.84 -8.38 14.37
CA TYR A 127 3.61 -9.17 14.46
C TYR A 127 3.64 -10.47 13.66
N ALA A 128 4.54 -10.62 12.71
CA ALA A 128 4.63 -11.81 11.87
C ALA A 128 6.07 -12.12 11.47
N LYS A 129 6.37 -13.40 11.29
CA LYS A 129 7.65 -13.85 10.74
C LYS A 129 7.66 -13.64 9.23
N LEU A 130 8.21 -12.52 8.80
CA LEU A 130 8.29 -12.12 7.41
C LEU A 130 9.72 -12.28 6.87
N GLN A 131 9.84 -12.76 5.64
CA GLN A 131 11.09 -12.93 4.92
C GLN A 131 11.24 -11.93 3.77
N ASN A 132 10.10 -11.53 3.22
CA ASN A 132 10.04 -10.66 2.04
C ASN A 132 8.93 -9.62 2.18
N VAL A 133 9.09 -8.54 1.45
CA VAL A 133 8.01 -7.61 1.12
C VAL A 133 7.88 -7.59 -0.39
N GLY A 134 6.65 -7.65 -0.90
CA GLY A 134 6.37 -7.69 -2.33
C GLY A 134 5.30 -6.68 -2.75
N LEU A 135 5.28 -6.34 -4.02
CA LEU A 135 4.29 -5.48 -4.64
C LEU A 135 4.28 -5.64 -6.16
N ASN A 136 3.23 -5.13 -6.77
CA ASN A 136 3.16 -4.90 -8.22
C ASN A 136 3.47 -3.44 -8.55
N VAL A 137 4.14 -3.21 -9.66
CA VAL A 137 4.31 -1.90 -10.25
C VAL A 137 4.31 -2.00 -11.77
N TYR A 138 3.63 -1.08 -12.44
CA TYR A 138 3.64 -1.04 -13.90
C TYR A 138 4.86 -0.28 -14.40
N ALA A 139 5.53 -0.84 -15.43
CA ALA A 139 6.74 -0.25 -16.02
C ALA A 139 6.50 1.16 -16.59
N GLU A 140 5.27 1.41 -17.05
CA GLU A 140 4.81 2.71 -17.55
C GLU A 140 4.78 3.76 -16.44
N ASN A 141 4.56 3.35 -15.17
CA ASN A 141 4.64 4.21 -14.00
C ASN A 141 6.09 4.32 -13.49
N THR A 142 6.94 4.91 -14.31
CA THR A 142 8.39 5.01 -14.03
C THR A 142 8.70 5.73 -12.72
N SER A 143 7.85 6.63 -12.29
CA SER A 143 8.04 7.35 -11.02
C SER A 143 7.83 6.42 -9.82
N ALA A 144 6.79 5.59 -9.85
CA ALA A 144 6.56 4.57 -8.83
C ALA A 144 7.64 3.50 -8.86
N PHE A 145 8.02 3.01 -10.05
CA PHE A 145 9.12 2.05 -10.19
C PHE A 145 10.42 2.56 -9.56
N ARG A 146 10.84 3.79 -9.89
CA ARG A 146 12.04 4.41 -9.31
C ARG A 146 11.94 4.58 -7.79
N PHE A 147 10.76 4.93 -7.30
CA PHE A 147 10.50 5.03 -5.86
C PHE A 147 10.71 3.68 -5.18
N TRP A 148 10.03 2.63 -5.64
CA TRP A 148 10.12 1.31 -5.05
C TRP A 148 11.53 0.71 -5.15
N TYR A 149 12.21 0.89 -6.29
CA TYR A 149 13.59 0.46 -6.46
C TYR A 149 14.53 1.09 -5.41
N ARG A 150 14.39 2.39 -5.15
CA ARG A 150 15.14 3.10 -4.10
C ARG A 150 14.78 2.62 -2.69
N GLN A 151 13.59 2.08 -2.47
CA GLN A 151 13.20 1.47 -1.20
C GLN A 151 13.71 0.02 -1.06
N GLY A 152 14.55 -0.47 -1.98
CA GLY A 152 15.17 -1.78 -1.92
C GLY A 152 14.36 -2.90 -2.56
N PHE A 153 13.27 -2.60 -3.28
CA PHE A 153 12.52 -3.58 -4.07
C PHE A 153 13.25 -3.83 -5.40
N THR A 154 14.37 -4.54 -5.32
CA THR A 154 15.31 -4.73 -6.46
C THR A 154 15.20 -6.10 -7.11
N GLN A 155 14.43 -7.03 -6.54
CA GLN A 155 14.24 -8.36 -7.11
C GLN A 155 12.97 -8.39 -7.96
N ILE A 156 13.12 -8.51 -9.27
CA ILE A 156 11.99 -8.75 -10.19
C ILE A 156 11.73 -10.25 -10.21
N ARG A 157 10.56 -10.68 -9.75
CA ARG A 157 10.21 -12.11 -9.67
C ARG A 157 9.22 -12.56 -10.74
N ALA A 158 8.45 -11.64 -11.30
CA ALA A 158 7.57 -11.91 -12.44
C ALA A 158 7.44 -10.66 -13.30
N PHE A 159 7.07 -10.90 -14.53
CA PHE A 159 6.74 -9.91 -15.52
C PHE A 159 5.52 -10.41 -16.29
N ASP A 160 4.43 -9.67 -16.22
CA ASP A 160 3.18 -10.01 -16.88
C ASP A 160 2.75 -8.88 -17.82
N ARG A 161 2.18 -9.27 -18.97
CA ARG A 161 1.48 -8.33 -19.86
C ARG A 161 0.00 -8.39 -19.57
N GLU A 162 -0.57 -7.24 -19.33
CA GLU A 162 -1.99 -7.08 -19.09
C GLU A 162 -2.62 -6.15 -20.11
N THR A 163 -3.79 -6.49 -20.61
CA THR A 163 -4.56 -5.60 -21.50
C THR A 163 -5.75 -5.06 -20.73
N GLU A 164 -5.73 -3.77 -20.46
CA GLU A 164 -6.79 -3.07 -19.77
C GLU A 164 -7.20 -1.81 -20.55
N PHE A 165 -8.48 -1.57 -20.69
CA PHE A 165 -9.03 -0.41 -21.41
C PHE A 165 -8.49 -0.27 -22.86
N GLY A 166 -8.22 -1.40 -23.53
CA GLY A 166 -7.69 -1.42 -24.91
C GLY A 166 -6.22 -1.04 -25.05
N LYS A 167 -5.47 -0.97 -23.95
CA LYS A 167 -4.03 -0.69 -23.91
C LYS A 167 -3.29 -1.83 -23.21
N GLU A 168 -2.08 -2.16 -23.68
CA GLU A 168 -1.17 -3.06 -22.99
C GLU A 168 -0.41 -2.33 -21.90
N TYR A 169 -0.24 -3.00 -20.76
CA TYR A 169 0.55 -2.58 -19.62
C TYR A 169 1.51 -3.70 -19.23
N ASN A 170 2.68 -3.31 -18.72
CA ASN A 170 3.72 -4.23 -18.31
C ASN A 170 3.83 -4.23 -16.78
N CYS A 171 3.23 -5.24 -16.15
CA CYS A 171 3.23 -5.41 -14.70
C CYS A 171 4.51 -6.12 -14.25
N LEU A 172 5.23 -5.50 -13.33
CA LEU A 172 6.42 -6.05 -12.68
C LEU A 172 6.11 -6.43 -11.24
N VAL A 173 6.41 -7.67 -10.87
CA VAL A 173 6.33 -8.13 -9.48
C VAL A 173 7.68 -7.92 -8.82
N LEU A 174 7.75 -6.96 -7.91
CA LEU A 174 8.97 -6.57 -7.21
C LEU A 174 8.99 -7.09 -5.80
N TYR A 175 10.18 -7.54 -5.37
CA TYR A 175 10.42 -8.00 -4.01
C TYR A 175 11.63 -7.31 -3.38
N ARG A 176 11.49 -7.09 -2.07
CA ARG A 176 12.58 -6.74 -1.17
C ARG A 176 12.74 -7.84 -0.14
N ARG A 177 13.94 -8.45 -0.05
CA ARG A 177 14.25 -9.41 1.01
C ARG A 177 14.47 -8.66 2.32
N LEU A 178 13.84 -9.13 3.37
CA LEU A 178 14.11 -8.68 4.72
C LEU A 178 15.36 -9.36 5.26
N LYS A 179 16.15 -8.63 6.01
CA LYS A 179 17.29 -9.24 6.74
C LYS A 179 16.72 -9.98 7.95
N ALA A 180 17.21 -11.19 8.15
CA ALA A 180 16.97 -11.96 9.38
C ALA A 180 17.60 -11.21 10.55
#